data_1978a6010fd83655171de1fe5386d297
#
_entry.id   1978a6010fd83655171de1fe5386d297
#
_cell.length_a   1.000
_cell.length_b   1.000
_cell.length_c   1.000
_cell.angle_alpha   90.00
_cell.angle_beta   90.00
_cell.angle_gamma   90.00
#
_symmetry.space_group_name_H-M   'P 1'
#
loop_
_entity.id
_entity.type
_entity.pdbx_description
1 polymer ?
#
loop_
_entity_poly.entity_id
_entity_poly.type
_entity_poly.pdbx_seq_one_letter_code
_entity_poly.pdbx_strand_id
1 'polypeptide(L)'
;MVFRGGSAQFYSCASCAGAPSDITGGIVNYPSLLSGGQILVSDGTKGTRGGIGFGGGKLFLVIARNSSYLDLANIFKSLGATDALNLDGGGSSALYDGTYKAGPGRPLPNAVIIK
;
A
#
# COMPACT_ATOMS: atom_id res chain seq x y z
N MET A 1 3.52 -4.90 -5.84
CA MET A 1 3.02 -5.98 -4.96
C MET A 1 2.22 -6.96 -5.80
N VAL A 2 2.44 -8.24 -5.64
CA VAL A 2 1.72 -9.31 -6.35
C VAL A 2 1.14 -10.31 -5.37
N PHE A 3 0.06 -10.97 -5.78
CA PHE A 3 -0.66 -11.99 -5.01
C PHE A 3 -0.52 -13.35 -5.70
N ARG A 4 -0.20 -14.38 -4.92
CA ARG A 4 0.01 -15.77 -5.38
C ARG A 4 -0.49 -16.72 -4.31
N GLY A 5 -1.39 -17.66 -4.68
CA GLY A 5 -1.76 -18.78 -3.80
C GLY A 5 -2.13 -18.39 -2.36
N GLY A 6 -2.82 -17.25 -2.16
CA GLY A 6 -3.17 -16.74 -0.84
C GLY A 6 -2.06 -16.00 -0.10
N SER A 7 -0.92 -15.74 -0.74
CA SER A 7 0.17 -14.91 -0.20
C SER A 7 0.36 -13.62 -0.97
N ALA A 8 0.90 -12.59 -0.30
CA ALA A 8 1.32 -11.34 -0.93
C ALA A 8 2.85 -11.30 -0.99
N GLN A 9 3.41 -10.87 -2.11
CA GLN A 9 4.85 -10.68 -2.29
C GLN A 9 5.12 -9.31 -2.91
N PHE A 10 6.18 -8.69 -2.49
CA PHE A 10 6.63 -7.42 -3.03
C PHE A 10 7.69 -7.66 -4.10
N TYR A 11 7.47 -7.08 -5.28
CA TYR A 11 8.46 -7.06 -6.36
C TYR A 11 8.76 -5.61 -6.70
N SER A 12 9.99 -5.20 -6.49
CA SER A 12 10.51 -3.96 -7.04
C SER A 12 11.01 -4.27 -8.44
N CYS A 13 10.36 -3.77 -9.46
CA CYS A 13 10.80 -4.02 -10.83
C CYS A 13 10.76 -2.75 -11.67
N ALA A 14 11.84 -2.45 -12.35
CA ALA A 14 11.87 -1.44 -13.40
C ALA A 14 11.15 -1.93 -14.68
N SER A 15 11.11 -3.24 -14.91
CA SER A 15 10.54 -3.84 -16.13
C SER A 15 9.62 -5.04 -15.85
N CYS A 16 9.43 -5.43 -14.60
CA CYS A 16 8.69 -6.63 -14.17
C CYS A 16 9.10 -7.94 -14.90
N ALA A 17 10.23 -7.94 -15.57
CA ALA A 17 10.84 -9.15 -16.09
C ALA A 17 11.25 -10.04 -14.91
N GLY A 18 10.76 -11.26 -14.87
CA GLY A 18 10.98 -12.18 -13.76
C GLY A 18 9.87 -12.22 -12.70
N ALA A 19 8.76 -11.52 -12.90
CA ALA A 19 7.56 -11.76 -12.10
C ALA A 19 7.11 -13.21 -12.29
N PRO A 20 6.68 -13.90 -11.20
CA PRO A 20 6.21 -15.28 -11.29
C PRO A 20 5.05 -15.44 -12.26
N SER A 21 4.99 -16.56 -12.99
CA SER A 21 3.93 -16.83 -13.97
C SER A 21 2.59 -17.21 -13.34
N ASP A 22 2.58 -17.54 -12.03
CA ASP A 22 1.40 -17.95 -11.27
C ASP A 22 0.77 -16.82 -10.45
N ILE A 23 0.97 -15.56 -10.85
CA ILE A 23 0.35 -14.40 -10.23
C ILE A 23 -1.16 -14.45 -10.45
N THR A 24 -1.94 -14.32 -9.35
CA THR A 24 -3.40 -14.23 -9.38
C THR A 24 -3.92 -12.79 -9.36
N GLY A 25 -3.06 -11.84 -9.02
CA GLY A 25 -3.38 -10.41 -9.03
C GLY A 25 -2.17 -9.57 -8.66
N GLY A 26 -2.25 -8.27 -8.89
CA GLY A 26 -1.17 -7.37 -8.53
C GLY A 26 -1.62 -5.92 -8.44
N ILE A 27 -0.84 -5.15 -7.68
CA ILE A 27 -0.99 -3.70 -7.54
C ILE A 27 0.36 -3.08 -7.88
N VAL A 28 0.34 -2.12 -8.78
CA VAL A 28 1.50 -1.31 -9.15
C VAL A 28 1.21 0.14 -8.77
N ASN A 29 2.09 0.74 -8.00
CA ASN A 29 2.04 2.16 -7.69
C ASN A 29 3.43 2.65 -7.24
N TYR A 30 3.55 3.94 -7.01
CA TYR A 30 4.77 4.62 -6.60
C TYR A 30 4.45 5.67 -5.52
N PRO A 31 5.35 5.89 -4.55
CA PRO A 31 6.59 5.15 -4.29
C PRO A 31 6.37 3.84 -3.51
N SER A 32 7.36 2.95 -3.57
CA SER A 32 7.51 1.89 -2.58
C SER A 32 7.90 2.50 -1.24
N LEU A 33 7.22 2.14 -0.17
CA LEU A 33 7.42 2.71 1.17
C LEU A 33 8.40 1.90 2.00
N LEU A 34 8.21 0.57 2.02
CA LEU A 34 9.05 -0.40 2.72
C LEU A 34 9.41 -1.55 1.79
N SER A 35 10.62 -2.09 1.95
CA SER A 35 11.02 -3.39 1.41
C SER A 35 11.96 -4.09 2.38
N GLY A 36 11.65 -5.34 2.76
CA GLY A 36 12.42 -6.09 3.74
C GLY A 36 12.61 -5.37 5.08
N GLY A 37 11.63 -4.55 5.50
CA GLY A 37 11.70 -3.75 6.73
C GLY A 37 12.51 -2.45 6.62
N GLN A 38 13.08 -2.16 5.44
CA GLN A 38 13.82 -0.92 5.18
C GLN A 38 12.88 0.16 4.63
N ILE A 39 12.97 1.38 5.16
CA ILE A 39 12.26 2.55 4.65
C ILE A 39 12.96 3.03 3.37
N LEU A 40 12.19 3.21 2.30
CA LEU A 40 12.68 3.58 0.96
C LEU A 40 12.38 5.03 0.58
N VAL A 41 11.71 5.80 1.44
CA VAL A 41 11.23 7.15 1.16
C VAL A 41 11.74 8.14 2.18
N SER A 42 11.94 9.39 1.77
CA SER A 42 12.36 10.50 2.63
C SER A 42 11.49 11.75 2.48
N ASP A 43 10.49 11.74 1.57
CA ASP A 43 9.63 12.90 1.33
C ASP A 43 8.79 13.24 2.55
N GLY A 44 8.89 14.52 2.97
CA GLY A 44 8.18 15.09 4.12
C GLY A 44 6.91 15.86 3.78
N THR A 45 6.52 15.96 2.49
CA THR A 45 5.34 16.71 2.06
C THR A 45 4.07 16.09 2.62
N LYS A 46 3.32 16.86 3.40
CA LYS A 46 2.10 16.41 4.10
C LYS A 46 0.88 16.38 3.19
N GLY A 47 0.01 15.41 3.41
CA GLY A 47 -1.27 15.24 2.73
C GLY A 47 -2.03 14.05 3.28
N THR A 48 -3.17 13.71 2.68
CA THR A 48 -3.82 12.42 2.94
C THR A 48 -3.11 11.37 2.11
N ARG A 49 -2.65 10.30 2.75
CA ARG A 49 -1.89 9.20 2.15
C ARG A 49 -2.62 7.89 2.38
N GLY A 50 -2.62 7.04 1.37
CA GLY A 50 -3.10 5.68 1.47
C GLY A 50 -1.99 4.69 1.17
N GLY A 51 -2.09 3.49 1.72
CA GLY A 51 -1.11 2.44 1.42
C GLY A 51 -1.60 1.05 1.77
N ILE A 52 -0.91 0.09 1.19
CA ILE A 52 -1.06 -1.33 1.45
C ILE A 52 0.29 -1.90 1.86
N GLY A 53 0.31 -2.70 2.91
CA GLY A 53 1.52 -3.35 3.38
C GLY A 53 1.25 -4.76 3.89
N PHE A 54 2.28 -5.56 4.01
CA PHE A 54 2.17 -6.86 4.64
C PHE A 54 3.43 -7.20 5.45
N GLY A 55 3.24 -8.08 6.42
CA GLY A 55 4.29 -8.60 7.29
C GLY A 55 3.69 -9.49 8.36
N GLY A 56 4.45 -10.47 8.84
CA GLY A 56 3.98 -11.38 9.88
C GLY A 56 2.68 -12.12 9.54
N GLY A 57 2.43 -12.43 8.25
CA GLY A 57 1.21 -13.08 7.78
C GLY A 57 -0.03 -12.18 7.77
N LYS A 58 0.13 -10.88 7.95
CA LYS A 58 -0.97 -9.89 7.97
C LYS A 58 -0.88 -8.94 6.78
N LEU A 59 -2.06 -8.54 6.29
CA LEU A 59 -2.21 -7.46 5.33
C LEU A 59 -2.72 -6.21 6.06
N PHE A 60 -2.12 -5.07 5.76
CA PHE A 60 -2.46 -3.78 6.35
C PHE A 60 -2.97 -2.84 5.27
N LEU A 61 -4.15 -2.26 5.47
CA LEU A 61 -4.67 -1.14 4.69
C LEU A 61 -4.69 0.08 5.58
N VAL A 62 -4.02 1.15 5.17
CA VAL A 62 -3.84 2.35 5.98
C VAL A 62 -4.24 3.58 5.20
N ILE A 63 -5.03 4.46 5.84
CA ILE A 63 -5.21 5.86 5.43
C ILE A 63 -4.68 6.74 6.57
N ALA A 64 -3.74 7.61 6.24
CA ALA A 64 -3.15 8.57 7.16
C ALA A 64 -3.42 9.99 6.68
N ARG A 65 -3.96 10.85 7.56
CA ARG A 65 -4.22 12.26 7.27
C ARG A 65 -3.06 13.12 7.75
N ASN A 66 -2.82 14.23 7.04
CA ASN A 66 -1.72 15.16 7.33
C ASN A 66 -0.37 14.44 7.51
N SER A 67 -0.09 13.49 6.64
CA SER A 67 1.06 12.60 6.69
C SER A 67 1.87 12.67 5.39
N SER A 68 3.18 12.53 5.51
CA SER A 68 4.08 12.36 4.37
C SER A 68 4.21 10.88 3.99
N TYR A 69 4.93 10.58 2.91
CA TYR A 69 5.30 9.21 2.59
C TYR A 69 6.21 8.61 3.66
N LEU A 70 7.10 9.42 4.24
CA LEU A 70 7.95 8.97 5.34
C LEU A 70 7.13 8.62 6.59
N ASP A 71 6.12 9.44 6.94
CA ASP A 71 5.23 9.13 8.05
C ASP A 71 4.46 7.84 7.80
N LEU A 72 3.92 7.67 6.58
CA LEU A 72 3.19 6.46 6.22
C LEU A 72 4.08 5.20 6.28
N ALA A 73 5.34 5.30 5.83
CA ALA A 73 6.32 4.23 5.95
C ALA A 73 6.60 3.86 7.41
N ASN A 74 6.75 4.86 8.29
CA ASN A 74 6.94 4.63 9.73
C ASN A 74 5.69 3.99 10.36
N ILE A 75 4.49 4.40 9.97
CA ILE A 75 3.23 3.76 10.42
C ILE A 75 3.23 2.27 10.05
N PHE A 76 3.50 1.92 8.79
CA PHE A 76 3.56 0.53 8.36
C PHE A 76 4.60 -0.27 9.13
N LYS A 77 5.80 0.31 9.33
CA LYS A 77 6.87 -0.32 10.09
C LYS A 77 6.45 -0.59 11.55
N SER A 78 5.77 0.36 12.19
CA SER A 78 5.28 0.21 13.56
C SER A 78 4.15 -0.82 13.69
N LEU A 79 3.37 -1.04 12.62
CA LEU A 79 2.37 -2.10 12.54
C LEU A 79 2.97 -3.50 12.32
N GLY A 80 4.27 -3.59 12.05
CA GLY A 80 4.96 -4.85 11.78
C GLY A 80 5.00 -5.25 10.30
N ALA A 81 4.68 -4.32 9.39
CA ALA A 81 4.87 -4.58 7.97
C ALA A 81 6.36 -4.63 7.62
N THR A 82 6.73 -5.58 6.79
CA THR A 82 8.07 -5.68 6.17
C THR A 82 8.11 -5.01 4.80
N ASP A 83 6.97 -5.01 4.11
CA ASP A 83 6.83 -4.46 2.77
C ASP A 83 5.58 -3.61 2.69
N ALA A 84 5.68 -2.46 2.03
CA ALA A 84 4.54 -1.56 1.87
C ALA A 84 4.66 -0.71 0.60
N LEU A 85 3.50 -0.46 0.01
CA LEU A 85 3.34 0.32 -1.21
C LEU A 85 2.38 1.46 -0.96
N ASN A 86 2.72 2.66 -1.44
CA ASN A 86 1.78 3.77 -1.50
C ASN A 86 0.61 3.44 -2.45
N LEU A 87 -0.57 3.89 -2.10
CA LEU A 87 -1.76 3.95 -2.97
C LEU A 87 -2.11 5.41 -3.24
N ASP A 88 -3.12 5.64 -4.05
CA ASP A 88 -3.61 7.00 -4.31
C ASP A 88 -3.93 7.74 -3.01
N GLY A 89 -3.65 9.04 -3.03
CA GLY A 89 -3.84 9.94 -1.89
C GLY A 89 -4.91 11.00 -2.16
N GLY A 90 -4.99 11.98 -1.26
CA GLY A 90 -5.89 13.11 -1.38
C GLY A 90 -7.35 12.69 -1.49
N GLY A 91 -8.09 13.24 -2.45
CA GLY A 91 -9.50 12.93 -2.71
C GLY A 91 -9.78 11.51 -3.20
N SER A 92 -8.74 10.78 -3.65
CA SER A 92 -8.84 9.36 -4.02
C SER A 92 -8.70 8.40 -2.83
N SER A 93 -8.39 8.92 -1.64
CA SER A 93 -8.26 8.07 -0.44
C SER A 93 -9.63 7.61 0.03
N ALA A 94 -9.83 6.31 0.13
CA ALA A 94 -11.02 5.72 0.72
C ALA A 94 -10.67 4.43 1.47
N LEU A 95 -11.33 4.22 2.59
CA LEU A 95 -11.28 2.99 3.36
C LEU A 95 -12.70 2.65 3.83
N TYR A 96 -13.15 1.46 3.47
CA TYR A 96 -14.47 0.95 3.82
C TYR A 96 -14.33 -0.37 4.60
N ASP A 97 -15.02 -0.44 5.73
CA ASP A 97 -15.13 -1.64 6.56
C ASP A 97 -16.52 -1.62 7.20
N GLY A 98 -17.51 -2.06 6.41
CA GLY A 98 -18.93 -1.95 6.79
C GLY A 98 -19.49 -0.52 6.72
N THR A 99 -18.64 0.48 6.93
CA THR A 99 -18.91 1.92 6.74
C THR A 99 -17.64 2.60 6.21
N TYR A 100 -17.76 3.78 5.62
CA TYR A 100 -16.59 4.57 5.26
C TYR A 100 -15.87 5.09 6.52
N LYS A 101 -14.63 4.63 6.71
CA LYS A 101 -13.73 5.14 7.75
C LYS A 101 -12.95 6.38 7.25
N ALA A 102 -12.78 6.46 5.93
CA ALA A 102 -12.21 7.61 5.23
C ALA A 102 -12.77 7.68 3.82
N GLY A 103 -12.90 8.90 3.27
CA GLY A 103 -13.31 9.17 1.88
C GLY A 103 -14.61 8.51 1.43
N PRO A 104 -14.83 8.32 0.13
CA PRO A 104 -14.08 8.99 -0.94
C PRO A 104 -14.44 10.47 -1.09
N GLY A 105 -13.48 11.28 -1.52
CA GLY A 105 -13.69 12.68 -1.88
C GLY A 105 -14.12 12.87 -3.34
N ARG A 106 -14.11 11.80 -4.14
CA ARG A 106 -14.50 11.76 -5.57
C ARG A 106 -14.85 10.33 -5.99
N PRO A 107 -15.51 10.11 -7.13
CA PRO A 107 -15.69 8.78 -7.71
C PRO A 107 -14.33 8.09 -7.93
N LEU A 108 -14.23 6.81 -7.57
CA LEU A 108 -13.00 6.02 -7.68
C LEU A 108 -13.15 4.98 -8.80
N PRO A 109 -12.14 4.82 -9.68
CA PRO A 109 -12.22 3.89 -10.81
C PRO A 109 -12.01 2.42 -10.38
N ASN A 110 -11.33 2.18 -9.28
CA ASN A 110 -11.00 0.84 -8.77
C ASN A 110 -10.83 0.83 -7.26
N ALA A 111 -10.79 -0.37 -6.68
CA ALA A 111 -10.54 -0.60 -5.26
C ALA A 111 -9.81 -1.92 -5.03
N VAL A 112 -9.07 -2.01 -3.93
CA VAL A 112 -8.59 -3.27 -3.37
C VAL A 112 -9.70 -3.86 -2.51
N ILE A 113 -10.12 -5.08 -2.81
CA ILE A 113 -11.19 -5.76 -2.07
C ILE A 113 -10.59 -6.98 -1.38
N ILE A 114 -10.83 -7.10 -0.09
CA ILE A 114 -10.50 -8.28 0.73
C ILE A 114 -11.80 -9.05 0.97
N LYS A 115 -11.78 -10.34 0.64
CA LYS A 115 -12.92 -11.26 0.82
C LYS A 115 -12.56 -12.31 1.84
#